data_576b92d4ab4c1851cbb970cdc6bcd5fb
#
_entry.id   576b92d4ab4c1851cbb970cdc6bcd5fb
#
_cell.length_a   1.000
_cell.length_b   1.000
_cell.length_c   1.000
_cell.angle_alpha   90.00
_cell.angle_beta   90.00
_cell.angle_gamma   90.00
#
_symmetry.space_group_name_H-M   'P 1'
#
loop_
_entity.id
_entity.type
_entity.pdbx_description
1 polymer ?
#
loop_
_entity_poly.entity_id
_entity_poly.type
_entity_poly.pdbx_seq_one_letter_code
_entity_poly.pdbx_strand_id
1 'polypeptide(L)'
;KVDGGLLFLYRYTKQGLVPFQLQAIEVDELDVTASKPKHQGNRVVGGIEYNQWRRPVGYWINQYDIEGWSLNDPVYVEAKDVYFYKSKKRPSQLREMSDMAPTITRVRDTNEFITAVSVKERIAACLAVFIKRAIPAGGFGRGGTRTPDGGMDYEGKKLAPGMIQSLGAGDEIQVVDPKGSGSDAAGFLKTQQGLIA
;
A
#
# COMPACT_ATOMS: atom_id res chain seq x y z
N LYS A 1 12.21 4.22 11.42
CA LYS A 1 11.19 5.08 12.09
C LYS A 1 9.90 5.13 11.29
N VAL A 2 9.29 3.96 11.10
CA VAL A 2 8.02 3.87 10.35
C VAL A 2 6.98 4.78 11.01
N ASP A 3 6.84 4.71 12.33
CA ASP A 3 5.83 5.45 13.10
C ASP A 3 6.31 6.80 13.61
N GLY A 4 7.53 7.21 13.24
CA GLY A 4 8.11 8.53 13.56
C GLY A 4 8.75 8.64 14.94
N GLY A 5 8.55 7.69 15.83
CA GLY A 5 9.09 7.72 17.20
C GLY A 5 9.14 6.36 17.87
N LEU A 6 9.77 6.34 19.05
CA LEU A 6 9.83 5.18 19.95
C LEU A 6 9.95 5.68 21.38
N LEU A 7 9.24 5.06 22.31
CA LEU A 7 9.35 5.37 23.72
C LEU A 7 10.22 4.32 24.43
N PHE A 8 11.07 4.79 25.32
CA PHE A 8 11.84 3.93 26.22
C PHE A 8 11.45 4.24 27.66
N LEU A 9 10.88 3.26 28.34
CA LEU A 9 10.59 3.37 29.76
C LEU A 9 11.80 2.90 30.58
N TYR A 10 12.15 3.67 31.58
CA TYR A 10 13.15 3.32 32.55
C TYR A 10 12.52 2.38 33.58
N ARG A 11 13.02 1.15 33.63
CA ARG A 11 12.55 0.13 34.56
C ARG A 11 13.69 -0.25 35.51
N TYR A 12 13.42 -0.19 36.80
CA TYR A 12 14.34 -0.63 37.82
C TYR A 12 13.90 -2.02 38.27
N THR A 13 14.74 -3.00 38.03
CA THR A 13 14.45 -4.40 38.39
C THR A 13 15.57 -4.94 39.27
N LYS A 14 15.22 -5.89 40.14
CA LYS A 14 16.22 -6.60 40.97
C LYS A 14 16.84 -7.79 40.23
N GLN A 15 16.49 -7.99 38.96
CA GLN A 15 16.98 -9.11 38.17
C GLN A 15 18.14 -8.62 37.27
N GLY A 16 19.22 -9.40 37.22
CA GLY A 16 20.39 -9.12 36.38
C GLY A 16 21.55 -8.43 37.13
N LEU A 17 22.67 -8.28 36.42
CA LEU A 17 23.88 -7.65 36.94
C LEU A 17 23.72 -6.13 37.14
N VAL A 18 22.87 -5.49 36.34
CA VAL A 18 22.57 -4.06 36.42
C VAL A 18 21.08 -3.93 36.73
N PRO A 19 20.71 -3.24 37.85
CA PRO A 19 19.31 -3.09 38.24
C PRO A 19 18.54 -2.07 37.40
N PHE A 20 18.92 -1.86 36.16
CA PHE A 20 18.32 -0.91 35.23
C PHE A 20 18.05 -1.58 33.88
N GLN A 21 16.85 -1.40 33.37
CA GLN A 21 16.40 -1.91 32.07
C GLN A 21 15.65 -0.84 31.30
N LEU A 22 15.75 -0.88 29.98
CA LEU A 22 14.97 -0.08 29.08
C LEU A 22 13.89 -0.96 28.44
N GLN A 23 12.64 -0.60 28.64
CA GLN A 23 11.51 -1.22 27.96
C GLN A 23 11.15 -0.34 26.76
N ALA A 24 11.31 -0.87 25.56
CA ALA A 24 10.86 -0.20 24.35
C ALA A 24 9.34 -0.37 24.20
N ILE A 25 8.64 0.72 23.87
CA ILE A 25 7.20 0.79 23.65
C ILE A 25 6.97 1.55 22.36
N GLU A 26 6.07 1.06 21.53
CA GLU A 26 5.68 1.70 20.29
C GLU A 26 4.82 2.95 20.57
N VAL A 27 4.85 3.88 19.61
CA VAL A 27 4.10 5.13 19.75
C VAL A 27 2.59 4.91 19.69
N ASP A 28 2.17 3.83 19.06
CA ASP A 28 0.77 3.42 18.95
C ASP A 28 0.17 2.94 20.28
N GLU A 29 1.03 2.59 21.24
CA GLU A 29 0.60 2.29 22.60
C GLU A 29 0.21 3.52 23.41
N LEU A 30 0.46 4.74 22.91
CA LEU A 30 -0.04 5.96 23.56
C LEU A 30 -1.56 6.08 23.40
N ASP A 31 -2.24 6.29 24.51
CA ASP A 31 -3.70 6.49 24.50
C ASP A 31 -4.06 7.85 23.89
N VAL A 32 -4.36 7.86 22.60
CA VAL A 32 -4.77 9.05 21.86
C VAL A 32 -6.15 9.56 22.28
N THR A 33 -6.93 8.75 23.00
CA THR A 33 -8.27 9.12 23.47
C THR A 33 -8.24 9.85 24.81
N ALA A 34 -7.12 9.75 25.53
CA ALA A 34 -6.94 10.46 26.80
C ALA A 34 -7.09 11.97 26.60
N SER A 35 -8.07 12.55 27.26
CA SER A 35 -8.37 13.99 27.22
C SER A 35 -8.21 14.68 28.57
N LYS A 36 -8.25 13.91 29.67
CA LYS A 36 -8.18 14.44 31.03
C LYS A 36 -6.73 14.46 31.50
N PRO A 37 -6.18 15.63 31.83
CA PRO A 37 -4.85 15.72 32.42
C PRO A 37 -4.87 15.19 33.86
N LYS A 38 -3.76 14.60 34.29
CA LYS A 38 -3.55 14.22 35.70
C LYS A 38 -3.29 15.44 36.57
N HIS A 39 -2.59 16.43 36.02
CA HIS A 39 -2.26 17.66 36.73
C HIS A 39 -3.13 18.83 36.24
N GLN A 40 -3.71 19.56 37.18
CA GLN A 40 -4.58 20.70 36.89
C GLN A 40 -3.82 21.79 36.12
N GLY A 41 -4.42 22.35 35.08
CA GLY A 41 -3.82 23.35 34.22
C GLY A 41 -3.01 22.83 33.04
N ASN A 42 -2.73 21.56 33.00
CA ASN A 42 -2.09 20.91 31.84
C ASN A 42 -3.09 20.54 30.75
N ARG A 43 -2.58 20.16 29.58
CA ARG A 43 -3.39 19.65 28.47
C ARG A 43 -2.84 18.33 27.98
N VAL A 44 -3.73 17.42 27.61
CA VAL A 44 -3.36 16.15 26.98
C VAL A 44 -3.57 16.25 25.47
N VAL A 45 -2.57 15.89 24.72
CA VAL A 45 -2.61 15.84 23.25
C VAL A 45 -1.99 14.52 22.80
N GLY A 46 -2.83 13.66 22.24
CA GLY A 46 -2.42 12.36 21.72
C GLY A 46 -1.69 11.49 22.74
N GLY A 47 -2.26 11.36 23.95
CA GLY A 47 -1.71 10.55 25.03
C GLY A 47 -0.54 11.17 25.80
N ILE A 48 -0.15 12.39 25.48
CA ILE A 48 0.95 13.09 26.17
C ILE A 48 0.41 14.30 26.91
N GLU A 49 0.66 14.37 28.20
CA GLU A 49 0.33 15.52 29.02
C GLU A 49 1.43 16.58 28.91
N TYR A 50 1.04 17.80 28.54
CA TYR A 50 1.92 18.96 28.39
C TYR A 50 1.58 20.06 29.38
N ASN A 51 2.61 20.71 29.93
CA ASN A 51 2.45 21.92 30.73
C ASN A 51 2.23 23.14 29.81
N GLN A 52 2.04 24.31 30.43
CA GLN A 52 1.85 25.62 29.76
C GLN A 52 3.02 26.00 28.83
N TRP A 53 4.23 25.47 29.04
CA TRP A 53 5.43 25.67 28.19
C TRP A 53 5.63 24.61 27.15
N ARG A 54 4.61 23.74 26.91
CA ARG A 54 4.67 22.61 25.96
C ARG A 54 5.76 21.59 26.28
N ARG A 55 6.13 21.44 27.54
CA ARG A 55 7.01 20.36 27.99
C ARG A 55 6.16 19.16 28.38
N PRO A 56 6.53 17.95 27.98
CA PRO A 56 5.84 16.75 28.40
C PRO A 56 6.02 16.55 29.90
N VAL A 57 4.95 16.23 30.60
CA VAL A 57 4.91 15.96 32.04
C VAL A 57 4.64 14.48 32.29
N GLY A 58 3.88 13.83 31.42
CA GLY A 58 3.60 12.41 31.51
C GLY A 58 2.97 11.87 30.26
N TYR A 59 2.81 10.58 30.25
CA TYR A 59 2.35 9.78 29.11
C TYR A 59 1.25 8.82 29.58
N TRP A 60 0.15 8.78 28.83
CA TRP A 60 -0.90 7.78 28.97
C TRP A 60 -0.60 6.63 28.03
N ILE A 61 -0.31 5.46 28.59
CA ILE A 61 0.13 4.29 27.83
C ILE A 61 -0.94 3.21 27.97
N ASN A 62 -1.44 2.74 26.85
CA ASN A 62 -2.35 1.60 26.79
C ASN A 62 -1.61 0.34 27.20
N GLN A 63 -2.29 -0.51 27.92
CA GLN A 63 -1.79 -1.83 28.26
C GLN A 63 -2.54 -2.86 27.44
N TYR A 64 -1.79 -3.56 26.60
CA TYR A 64 -2.30 -4.71 25.87
C TYR A 64 -1.99 -5.99 26.64
N ASP A 65 -2.90 -6.95 26.58
CA ASP A 65 -2.61 -8.30 27.03
C ASP A 65 -1.52 -8.94 26.15
N ILE A 66 -0.89 -10.02 26.66
CA ILE A 66 0.16 -10.76 25.93
C ILE A 66 -0.30 -11.18 24.53
N GLU A 67 -1.59 -11.47 24.38
CA GLU A 67 -2.20 -11.84 23.10
C GLU A 67 -2.54 -10.60 22.21
N GLY A 68 -2.44 -9.39 22.74
CA GLY A 68 -2.72 -8.16 22.00
C GLY A 68 -4.20 -7.88 21.72
N TRP A 69 -5.11 -8.67 22.28
CA TRP A 69 -6.54 -8.60 21.96
C TRP A 69 -7.35 -7.74 22.93
N SER A 70 -6.94 -7.63 24.18
CA SER A 70 -7.66 -6.83 25.16
C SER A 70 -6.87 -5.58 25.53
N LEU A 71 -7.56 -4.46 25.51
CA LEU A 71 -7.06 -3.17 25.97
C LEU A 71 -7.47 -3.01 27.44
N ASN A 72 -6.48 -2.97 28.33
CA ASN A 72 -6.70 -2.63 29.74
C ASN A 72 -6.70 -1.09 29.92
N ASP A 73 -7.07 -0.65 31.12
CA ASP A 73 -7.05 0.78 31.44
C ASP A 73 -5.66 1.37 31.22
N PRO A 74 -5.57 2.54 30.59
CA PRO A 74 -4.29 3.18 30.30
C PRO A 74 -3.57 3.58 31.59
N VAL A 75 -2.27 3.36 31.62
CA VAL A 75 -1.42 3.72 32.78
C VAL A 75 -0.71 5.03 32.51
N TYR A 76 -0.75 5.90 33.50
CA TYR A 76 -0.01 7.16 33.47
C TYR A 76 1.43 6.96 33.94
N VAL A 77 2.38 7.32 33.10
CA VAL A 77 3.82 7.28 33.41
C VAL A 77 4.38 8.69 33.37
N GLU A 78 5.14 9.06 34.40
CA GLU A 78 5.75 10.40 34.47
C GLU A 78 6.86 10.56 33.44
N ALA A 79 7.01 11.78 32.89
CA ALA A 79 7.98 12.04 31.84
C ALA A 79 9.43 11.82 32.25
N LYS A 80 9.74 11.85 33.56
CA LYS A 80 11.09 11.54 34.08
C LYS A 80 11.49 10.08 33.87
N ASP A 81 10.50 9.18 33.80
CA ASP A 81 10.69 7.74 33.66
C ASP A 81 10.57 7.28 32.20
N VAL A 82 10.47 8.24 31.26
CA VAL A 82 10.31 7.96 29.83
C VAL A 82 11.27 8.78 29.00
N TYR A 83 12.01 8.14 28.14
CA TYR A 83 12.74 8.79 27.06
C TYR A 83 11.99 8.62 25.74
N PHE A 84 11.45 9.71 25.22
CA PHE A 84 10.73 9.70 23.95
C PHE A 84 11.69 10.08 22.81
N TYR A 85 12.15 9.09 22.08
CA TYR A 85 12.96 9.25 20.89
C TYR A 85 12.07 9.60 19.69
N LYS A 86 12.06 10.87 19.27
CA LYS A 86 11.28 11.36 18.14
C LYS A 86 12.04 12.37 17.31
N SER A 87 11.73 12.42 16.02
CA SER A 87 12.22 13.44 15.10
C SER A 87 11.26 14.62 15.08
N LYS A 88 11.71 15.78 15.57
CA LYS A 88 10.96 17.03 15.49
C LYS A 88 11.38 17.79 14.22
N LYS A 89 10.44 18.03 13.32
CA LYS A 89 10.65 18.86 12.14
C LYS A 89 10.34 20.35 12.42
N ARG A 90 9.54 20.63 13.45
CA ARG A 90 9.15 22.02 13.86
C ARG A 90 9.25 22.17 15.37
N PRO A 91 9.67 23.33 15.89
CA PRO A 91 9.75 23.58 17.33
C PRO A 91 8.43 23.39 18.08
N SER A 92 7.30 23.76 17.45
CA SER A 92 5.95 23.65 18.03
C SER A 92 5.32 22.27 17.87
N GLN A 93 5.99 21.31 17.26
CA GLN A 93 5.48 19.96 17.05
C GLN A 93 5.41 19.20 18.37
N LEU A 94 4.21 18.76 18.75
CA LEU A 94 3.94 18.02 19.99
C LEU A 94 4.12 16.52 19.80
N ARG A 95 3.52 15.97 18.74
CA ARG A 95 3.61 14.56 18.39
C ARG A 95 4.63 14.36 17.27
N GLU A 96 5.13 13.15 17.16
CA GLU A 96 5.96 12.69 16.05
C GLU A 96 5.15 12.64 14.74
N MET A 97 5.86 12.57 13.65
CA MET A 97 5.31 12.33 12.32
C MET A 97 6.14 11.22 11.68
N SER A 98 5.48 10.23 11.13
CA SER A 98 6.13 9.18 10.37
C SER A 98 7.00 9.76 9.27
N ASP A 99 8.22 9.27 9.14
CA ASP A 99 9.11 9.63 8.03
C ASP A 99 8.58 9.08 6.70
N MET A 100 7.70 8.06 6.76
CA MET A 100 7.02 7.50 5.60
C MET A 100 5.80 8.31 5.12
N ALA A 101 5.29 9.24 5.95
CA ALA A 101 4.08 9.99 5.62
C ALA A 101 4.11 10.67 4.23
N PRO A 102 5.19 11.34 3.79
CA PRO A 102 5.24 11.96 2.46
C PRO A 102 5.39 10.95 1.32
N THR A 103 5.80 9.71 1.61
CA THR A 103 6.07 8.69 0.61
C THR A 103 4.94 7.70 0.40
N ILE A 104 3.96 7.63 1.32
CA ILE A 104 2.84 6.67 1.27
C ILE A 104 2.06 6.77 -0.05
N THR A 105 1.76 7.97 -0.52
CA THR A 105 1.05 8.16 -1.79
C THR A 105 1.85 7.63 -2.97
N ARG A 106 3.16 7.87 -2.99
CA ARG A 106 4.05 7.37 -4.04
C ARG A 106 4.18 5.85 -4.03
N VAL A 107 4.23 5.25 -2.85
CA VAL A 107 4.25 3.79 -2.69
C VAL A 107 2.97 3.19 -3.26
N ARG A 108 1.82 3.79 -2.95
CA ARG A 108 0.54 3.36 -3.51
C ARG A 108 0.52 3.48 -5.03
N ASP A 109 0.89 4.64 -5.56
CA ASP A 109 0.90 4.89 -7.01
C ASP A 109 1.85 3.92 -7.75
N THR A 110 3.01 3.62 -7.13
CA THR A 110 3.95 2.62 -7.65
C THR A 110 3.33 1.22 -7.69
N ASN A 111 2.62 0.83 -6.65
CA ASN A 111 1.94 -0.46 -6.58
C ASN A 111 0.82 -0.57 -7.61
N GLU A 112 0.02 0.48 -7.78
CA GLU A 112 -1.03 0.56 -8.81
C GLU A 112 -0.42 0.48 -10.22
N PHE A 113 0.70 1.16 -10.45
CA PHE A 113 1.42 1.07 -11.72
C PHE A 113 1.94 -0.34 -12.02
N ILE A 114 2.56 -1.01 -11.06
CA ILE A 114 3.03 -2.40 -11.21
C ILE A 114 1.86 -3.32 -11.55
N THR A 115 0.74 -3.15 -10.88
CA THR A 115 -0.48 -3.92 -11.16
C THR A 115 -0.99 -3.67 -12.58
N ALA A 116 -1.05 -2.42 -13.01
CA ALA A 116 -1.48 -2.06 -14.37
C ALA A 116 -0.53 -2.62 -15.44
N VAL A 117 0.79 -2.56 -15.23
CA VAL A 117 1.78 -3.16 -16.13
C VAL A 117 1.60 -4.68 -16.18
N SER A 118 1.42 -5.33 -15.05
CA SER A 118 1.19 -6.79 -14.99
C SER A 118 -0.07 -7.20 -15.77
N VAL A 119 -1.16 -6.44 -15.65
CA VAL A 119 -2.39 -6.68 -16.42
C VAL A 119 -2.15 -6.47 -17.91
N LYS A 120 -1.45 -5.39 -18.28
CA LYS A 120 -1.10 -5.10 -19.68
C LYS A 120 -0.27 -6.24 -20.29
N GLU A 121 0.78 -6.69 -19.61
CA GLU A 121 1.62 -7.79 -20.07
C GLU A 121 0.84 -9.10 -20.21
N ARG A 122 -0.10 -9.34 -19.30
CA ARG A 122 -1.00 -10.50 -19.37
C ARG A 122 -1.92 -10.44 -20.58
N ILE A 123 -2.48 -9.25 -20.89
CA ILE A 123 -3.30 -9.03 -22.09
C ILE A 123 -2.45 -9.17 -23.35
N ALA A 124 -1.23 -8.63 -23.35
CA ALA A 124 -0.30 -8.75 -24.47
C ALA A 124 0.12 -10.20 -24.74
N ALA A 125 0.29 -11.00 -23.69
CA ALA A 125 0.56 -12.44 -23.81
C ALA A 125 -0.62 -13.22 -24.41
N CYS A 126 -1.85 -12.73 -24.22
CA CYS A 126 -3.04 -13.23 -24.92
C CYS A 126 -3.16 -12.46 -26.24
N LEU A 127 -2.40 -12.82 -27.26
CA LEU A 127 -2.41 -12.20 -28.59
C LEU A 127 -3.86 -11.99 -29.07
N ALA A 128 -4.34 -10.73 -29.06
CA ALA A 128 -5.63 -10.40 -29.64
C ALA A 128 -5.49 -10.32 -31.16
N VAL A 129 -5.99 -11.33 -31.83
CA VAL A 129 -6.04 -11.40 -33.30
C VAL A 129 -7.43 -11.01 -33.74
N PHE A 130 -7.53 -9.92 -34.49
CA PHE A 130 -8.78 -9.56 -35.18
C PHE A 130 -8.75 -10.07 -36.61
N ILE A 131 -9.78 -10.81 -37.01
CA ILE A 131 -9.96 -11.31 -38.37
C ILE A 131 -10.88 -10.33 -39.09
N LYS A 132 -10.32 -9.62 -40.07
CA LYS A 132 -11.08 -8.73 -40.93
C LYS A 132 -11.49 -9.47 -42.17
N ARG A 133 -12.78 -9.54 -42.42
CA ARG A 133 -13.32 -10.18 -43.63
C ARG A 133 -13.54 -9.10 -44.69
N ALA A 134 -12.85 -9.23 -45.83
CA ALA A 134 -12.94 -8.27 -46.93
C ALA A 134 -14.24 -8.40 -47.73
N ILE A 135 -14.91 -9.52 -47.69
CA ILE A 135 -16.16 -9.78 -48.41
C ILE A 135 -17.19 -10.26 -47.40
N PRO A 136 -18.37 -9.60 -47.27
CA PRO A 136 -19.44 -10.16 -46.46
C PRO A 136 -19.84 -11.51 -47.06
N ALA A 137 -19.80 -12.56 -46.25
CA ALA A 137 -20.26 -13.88 -46.63
C ALA A 137 -21.81 -13.83 -46.77
N GLY A 138 -22.28 -13.50 -47.93
CA GLY A 138 -23.69 -13.38 -48.25
C GLY A 138 -23.89 -12.35 -49.34
N GLY A 139 -23.86 -12.81 -50.60
CA GLY A 139 -24.32 -12.02 -51.74
C GLY A 139 -25.77 -11.57 -51.48
N PHE A 140 -26.03 -10.31 -51.70
CA PHE A 140 -27.40 -9.79 -51.74
C PHE A 140 -28.25 -10.67 -52.68
N GLY A 141 -29.18 -11.44 -52.12
CA GLY A 141 -30.24 -12.01 -52.91
C GLY A 141 -30.36 -13.51 -53.05
N ARG A 142 -29.69 -14.36 -52.25
CA ARG A 142 -30.04 -15.77 -52.19
C ARG A 142 -29.99 -16.28 -50.76
N GLY A 143 -31.15 -16.73 -50.25
CA GLY A 143 -31.24 -17.52 -49.04
C GLY A 143 -30.37 -18.80 -49.24
N GLY A 144 -29.08 -18.71 -49.02
CA GLY A 144 -28.18 -19.83 -49.06
C GLY A 144 -28.30 -20.57 -47.77
N THR A 145 -28.76 -21.79 -47.87
CA THR A 145 -28.59 -22.86 -46.92
C THR A 145 -27.14 -22.82 -46.43
N ARG A 146 -26.92 -22.66 -45.14
CA ARG A 146 -25.64 -22.83 -44.47
C ARG A 146 -25.07 -24.17 -44.94
N THR A 147 -24.10 -24.15 -45.81
CA THR A 147 -23.31 -25.35 -46.10
C THR A 147 -22.52 -25.69 -44.83
N PRO A 148 -22.49 -26.95 -44.42
CA PRO A 148 -21.82 -27.35 -43.17
C PRO A 148 -20.31 -27.14 -43.16
N ASP A 149 -19.75 -26.60 -44.23
CA ASP A 149 -18.30 -26.64 -44.48
C ASP A 149 -17.66 -25.27 -44.82
N GLY A 150 -18.23 -24.15 -44.49
CA GLY A 150 -17.69 -22.90 -45.01
C GLY A 150 -17.56 -21.71 -44.10
N GLY A 151 -18.12 -21.72 -42.95
CA GLY A 151 -18.05 -20.58 -42.07
C GLY A 151 -17.33 -20.92 -40.80
N MET A 152 -16.05 -20.57 -40.66
CA MET A 152 -15.44 -20.61 -39.33
C MET A 152 -16.16 -19.65 -38.42
N ASP A 153 -16.91 -20.18 -37.48
CA ASP A 153 -17.57 -19.45 -36.44
C ASP A 153 -16.51 -19.13 -35.38
N TYR A 154 -16.07 -17.86 -35.35
CA TYR A 154 -15.10 -17.36 -34.37
C TYR A 154 -15.79 -16.84 -33.12
N GLU A 155 -17.11 -16.82 -33.08
CA GLU A 155 -17.90 -16.31 -31.99
C GLU A 155 -17.74 -17.21 -30.76
N GLY A 156 -17.22 -16.66 -29.67
CA GLY A 156 -17.03 -17.36 -28.40
C GLY A 156 -15.77 -18.24 -28.28
N LYS A 157 -14.88 -18.26 -29.25
CA LYS A 157 -13.61 -18.99 -29.13
C LYS A 157 -12.64 -18.27 -28.24
N LYS A 158 -12.19 -18.93 -27.17
CA LYS A 158 -11.15 -18.41 -26.29
C LYS A 158 -9.80 -18.51 -27.00
N LEU A 159 -9.11 -17.35 -27.07
CA LEU A 159 -7.73 -17.33 -27.54
C LEU A 159 -6.81 -17.95 -26.47
N ALA A 160 -5.99 -18.90 -26.89
CA ALA A 160 -4.96 -19.51 -26.05
C ALA A 160 -3.57 -19.21 -26.62
N PRO A 161 -2.54 -19.04 -25.77
CA PRO A 161 -1.18 -18.84 -26.21
C PRO A 161 -0.74 -19.99 -27.12
N GLY A 162 -0.19 -19.66 -28.30
CA GLY A 162 0.28 -20.66 -29.27
C GLY A 162 -0.80 -21.31 -30.15
N MET A 163 -2.04 -20.81 -30.12
CA MET A 163 -3.11 -21.32 -30.98
C MET A 163 -2.88 -20.89 -32.43
N ILE A 164 -2.79 -21.89 -33.33
CA ILE A 164 -2.74 -21.69 -34.79
C ILE A 164 -4.12 -22.01 -35.33
N GLN A 165 -4.76 -21.05 -36.01
CA GLN A 165 -6.06 -21.27 -36.64
C GLN A 165 -5.97 -20.97 -38.12
N SER A 166 -6.55 -21.84 -38.97
CA SER A 166 -6.66 -21.62 -40.40
C SER A 166 -7.71 -20.55 -40.70
N LEU A 167 -7.42 -19.69 -41.65
CA LEU A 167 -8.27 -18.58 -42.10
C LEU A 167 -9.03 -19.00 -43.36
N GLY A 168 -10.24 -18.47 -43.51
CA GLY A 168 -11.00 -18.61 -44.76
C GLY A 168 -10.45 -17.73 -45.88
N ALA A 169 -10.82 -18.11 -47.14
CA ALA A 169 -10.44 -17.27 -48.29
C ALA A 169 -11.05 -15.86 -48.17
N GLY A 170 -10.18 -14.84 -48.19
CA GLY A 170 -10.58 -13.44 -48.06
C GLY A 170 -10.52 -12.87 -46.64
N ASP A 171 -10.10 -13.66 -45.66
CA ASP A 171 -9.88 -13.20 -44.30
C ASP A 171 -8.46 -12.63 -44.15
N GLU A 172 -8.33 -11.50 -43.51
CA GLU A 172 -7.07 -10.84 -43.21
C GLU A 172 -6.85 -10.79 -41.68
N ILE A 173 -5.65 -11.14 -41.24
CA ILE A 173 -5.29 -11.05 -39.83
C ILE A 173 -4.80 -9.64 -39.51
N GLN A 174 -5.42 -8.96 -38.59
CA GLN A 174 -4.87 -7.79 -37.97
C GLN A 174 -4.45 -8.10 -36.53
N VAL A 175 -3.15 -8.19 -36.33
CA VAL A 175 -2.58 -8.33 -35.00
C VAL A 175 -2.61 -6.95 -34.35
N VAL A 176 -3.34 -6.83 -33.25
CA VAL A 176 -3.25 -5.64 -32.39
C VAL A 176 -2.07 -5.87 -31.45
N ASP A 177 -0.92 -5.33 -31.86
CA ASP A 177 0.22 -5.21 -30.98
C ASP A 177 -0.04 -4.01 -30.04
N PRO A 178 -0.26 -4.23 -28.74
CA PRO A 178 -0.34 -3.14 -27.78
C PRO A 178 1.06 -2.53 -27.62
N LYS A 179 1.52 -1.80 -28.64
CA LYS A 179 2.75 -1.00 -28.58
C LYS A 179 2.62 0.04 -27.45
N GLY A 180 2.88 -0.37 -26.26
CA GLY A 180 2.99 0.53 -25.13
C GLY A 180 4.34 0.28 -24.47
N SER A 181 4.99 1.36 -24.19
CA SER A 181 6.28 1.57 -23.54
C SER A 181 6.71 0.56 -22.44
N GLY A 182 6.65 -0.75 -22.74
CA GLY A 182 7.17 -1.76 -21.84
C GLY A 182 8.67 -1.64 -21.56
N SER A 183 9.40 -0.99 -22.47
CA SER A 183 10.83 -0.75 -22.31
C SER A 183 11.17 0.27 -21.19
N ASP A 184 10.21 1.11 -20.80
CA ASP A 184 10.47 2.19 -19.82
C ASP A 184 9.88 1.95 -18.42
N ALA A 185 9.17 0.83 -18.24
CA ALA A 185 8.59 0.47 -16.94
C ALA A 185 9.67 0.31 -15.85
N ALA A 186 10.81 -0.29 -16.20
CA ALA A 186 11.93 -0.46 -15.28
C ALA A 186 12.58 0.90 -14.92
N GLY A 187 12.73 1.79 -15.89
CA GLY A 187 13.21 3.15 -15.68
C GLY A 187 12.29 3.96 -14.77
N PHE A 188 11.00 3.90 -15.02
CA PHE A 188 9.98 4.54 -14.17
C PHE A 188 10.02 4.01 -12.73
N LEU A 189 10.03 2.69 -12.54
CA LEU A 189 10.11 2.07 -11.21
C LEU A 189 11.38 2.49 -10.47
N LYS A 190 12.52 2.49 -11.15
CA LYS A 190 13.80 2.92 -10.56
C LYS A 190 13.75 4.39 -10.13
N THR A 191 13.16 5.25 -10.93
CA THR A 191 12.97 6.66 -10.59
C THR A 191 12.05 6.83 -9.38
N GLN A 192 10.93 6.11 -9.33
CA GLN A 192 10.02 6.14 -8.19
C GLN A 192 10.67 5.63 -6.91
N GLN A 193 11.43 4.54 -6.99
CA GLN A 193 12.18 4.00 -5.84
C GLN A 193 13.21 5.02 -5.31
N GLY A 194 13.92 5.72 -6.21
CA GLY A 194 14.84 6.79 -5.82
C GLY A 194 14.17 8.02 -5.18
N LEU A 195 12.89 8.24 -5.44
CA LEU A 195 12.11 9.32 -4.79
C LEU A 195 11.49 8.91 -3.45
N ILE A 196 11.42 7.62 -3.17
CA ILE A 196 10.93 7.03 -1.91
C ILE A 196 12.08 6.88 -0.89
N ALA A 197 13.28 6.60 -1.37
CA ALA A 197 14.49 6.46 -0.53
C ALA A 197 14.99 7.79 0.03
#